data_40fbce0e591c4fe5521a0a323c4f643b
#
_entry.id   40fbce0e591c4fe5521a0a323c4f643b
#
_cell.length_a   1.000
_cell.length_b   1.000
_cell.length_c   1.000
_cell.angle_alpha   90.00
_cell.angle_beta   90.00
_cell.angle_gamma   90.00
#
_symmetry.space_group_name_H-M   'P 1'
#
loop_
_entity.id
_entity.type
_entity.pdbx_description
1 polymer ?
#
loop_
_entity_poly.entity_id
_entity_poly.type
_entity_poly.pdbx_seq_one_letter_code
_entity_poly.pdbx_strand_id
1 'polypeptide(L)'
;YPKEEWNKIVEKLKKLPFTNKDARNFTRFFLSGASMCEFDRQGRINISSNLINYASLSKECVVIGANDRLEIWSEELWNNFFESNEDNLSDIAENLFKDNLYETL
;
A
#
# COMPACT_ATOMS: atom_id res chain seq x y z
N TYR A 1 3.62 -2.22 6.27
CA TYR A 1 3.77 -3.67 6.17
C TYR A 1 4.34 -4.25 7.45
N PRO A 2 3.81 -5.40 7.92
CA PRO A 2 4.53 -6.19 8.91
C PRO A 2 5.90 -6.60 8.37
N LYS A 3 6.87 -6.79 9.27
CA LYS A 3 8.25 -7.10 8.86
C LYS A 3 8.33 -8.35 7.98
N GLU A 4 7.57 -9.38 8.29
CA GLU A 4 7.55 -10.62 7.51
C GLU A 4 7.02 -10.39 6.09
N GLU A 5 5.98 -9.60 5.95
CA GLU A 5 5.42 -9.27 4.63
C GLU A 5 6.36 -8.38 3.83
N TRP A 6 7.02 -7.44 4.49
CA TRP A 6 8.05 -6.61 3.87
C TRP A 6 9.20 -7.45 3.31
N ASN A 7 9.66 -8.42 4.06
CA ASN A 7 10.73 -9.30 3.62
C ASN A 7 10.36 -10.08 2.36
N LYS A 8 9.10 -10.49 2.22
CA LYS A 8 8.61 -11.12 0.99
C LYS A 8 8.69 -10.19 -0.21
N ILE A 9 8.37 -8.93 -0.03
CA ILE A 9 8.47 -7.92 -1.08
C ILE A 9 9.94 -7.72 -1.49
N VAL A 10 10.84 -7.58 -0.53
CA VAL A 10 12.27 -7.43 -0.79
C VAL A 10 12.80 -8.62 -1.58
N GLU A 11 12.41 -9.84 -1.24
CA GLU A 11 12.80 -11.03 -1.98
C GLU A 11 12.30 -11.01 -3.43
N LYS A 12 11.10 -10.53 -3.66
CA LYS A 12 10.59 -10.35 -5.04
C LYS A 12 11.39 -9.32 -5.81
N LEU A 13 11.76 -8.22 -5.18
CA LEU A 13 12.57 -7.17 -5.82
C LEU A 13 13.96 -7.68 -6.20
N LYS A 14 14.54 -8.54 -5.37
CA LYS A 14 15.85 -9.16 -5.65
C LYS A 14 15.85 -10.02 -6.91
N LYS A 15 14.70 -10.55 -7.30
CA LYS A 15 14.57 -11.39 -8.50
C LYS A 15 14.46 -10.58 -9.79
N LEU A 16 14.28 -9.28 -9.70
CA LEU A 16 14.24 -8.43 -10.89
C LEU A 16 15.64 -8.31 -11.50
N PRO A 17 15.75 -8.33 -12.84
CA PRO A 17 17.04 -8.26 -13.49
C PRO A 17 17.69 -6.89 -13.30
N PHE A 18 18.86 -6.86 -12.69
CA PHE A 18 19.58 -5.60 -12.44
C PHE A 18 20.05 -4.92 -13.73
N THR A 19 20.05 -5.63 -14.85
CA THR A 19 20.39 -5.08 -16.18
C THR A 19 19.25 -4.27 -16.78
N ASN A 20 18.05 -4.41 -16.25
CA ASN A 20 16.87 -3.67 -16.70
C ASN A 20 16.79 -2.33 -15.97
N LYS A 21 16.78 -1.23 -16.74
CA LYS A 21 16.74 0.13 -16.20
C LYS A 21 15.46 0.39 -15.39
N ASP A 22 14.33 -0.07 -15.87
CA ASP A 22 13.05 0.13 -15.19
C ASP A 22 13.01 -0.63 -13.86
N ALA A 23 13.54 -1.84 -13.84
CA ALA A 23 13.65 -2.63 -12.61
C ALA A 23 14.53 -1.93 -11.57
N ARG A 24 15.68 -1.39 -12.00
CA ARG A 24 16.57 -0.63 -11.09
C ARG A 24 15.89 0.62 -10.55
N ASN A 25 15.24 1.38 -11.42
CA ASN A 25 14.58 2.63 -11.02
C ASN A 25 13.40 2.37 -10.10
N PHE A 26 12.60 1.37 -10.38
CA PHE A 26 11.49 0.97 -9.51
C PHE A 26 11.99 0.55 -8.13
N THR A 27 13.00 -0.29 -8.08
CA THR A 27 13.58 -0.77 -6.82
C THR A 27 14.12 0.38 -5.98
N ARG A 28 14.86 1.30 -6.61
CA ARG A 28 15.39 2.49 -5.94
C ARG A 28 14.28 3.36 -5.37
N PHE A 29 13.27 3.65 -6.17
CA PHE A 29 12.14 4.45 -5.76
C PHE A 29 11.40 3.80 -4.59
N PHE A 30 11.09 2.51 -4.72
CA PHE A 30 10.31 1.79 -3.72
C PHE A 30 11.06 1.69 -2.38
N LEU A 31 12.33 1.29 -2.42
CA LEU A 31 13.12 1.12 -1.20
C LEU A 31 13.52 2.44 -0.54
N SER A 32 13.72 3.49 -1.32
CA SER A 32 14.12 4.80 -0.78
C SER A 32 13.07 5.41 0.13
N GLY A 33 11.81 5.08 -0.07
CA GLY A 33 10.72 5.56 0.76
C GLY A 33 10.46 4.72 2.02
N ALA A 34 11.14 3.58 2.14
CA ALA A 34 10.91 2.67 3.25
C ALA A 34 11.62 3.13 4.52
N SER A 35 10.96 2.96 5.65
CA SER A 35 11.52 3.26 6.95
C SER A 35 10.96 2.29 7.98
N MET A 36 11.83 1.75 8.82
CA MET A 36 11.42 0.87 9.90
C MET A 36 10.86 1.69 11.04
N CYS A 37 9.67 1.34 11.50
CA CYS A 37 9.00 1.99 12.62
C CYS A 37 8.69 0.97 13.71
N GLU A 38 8.75 1.41 14.96
CA GLU A 38 8.33 0.62 16.10
C GLU A 38 7.18 1.34 16.80
N PHE A 39 6.24 0.56 17.32
CA PHE A 39 5.17 1.14 18.15
C PHE A 39 5.73 1.59 19.48
N ASP A 40 5.34 2.79 19.92
CA ASP A 40 5.62 3.22 21.27
C ASP A 40 4.66 2.52 22.27
N ARG A 41 4.79 2.86 23.55
CA ARG A 41 3.97 2.23 24.61
C ARG A 41 2.48 2.52 24.46
N GLN A 42 2.12 3.54 23.70
CA GLN A 42 0.73 3.94 23.47
C GLN A 42 0.22 3.47 22.12
N GLY A 43 0.99 2.64 21.41
CA GLY A 43 0.61 2.10 20.12
C GLY A 43 0.73 3.10 18.96
N ARG A 44 1.58 4.11 19.11
CA ARG A 44 1.80 5.13 18.07
C ARG A 44 3.09 4.85 17.31
N ILE A 45 3.11 5.27 16.05
CA ILE A 45 4.31 5.27 15.22
C ILE A 45 4.56 6.66 14.68
N ASN A 46 5.83 6.96 14.39
CA ASN A 46 6.21 8.19 13.69
C ASN A 46 6.27 7.91 12.19
N ILE A 47 5.61 8.76 11.41
CA ILE A 47 5.67 8.69 9.96
C ILE A 47 6.65 9.74 9.47
N SER A 48 7.61 9.35 8.62
CA SER A 48 8.61 10.26 8.10
C SER A 48 7.98 11.39 7.29
N SER A 49 8.63 12.56 7.26
CA SER A 49 8.17 13.69 6.48
C SER A 49 8.07 13.37 4.98
N ASN A 50 8.96 12.53 4.47
CA ASN A 50 8.90 12.08 3.08
C ASN A 50 7.60 11.33 2.77
N LEU A 51 7.17 10.45 3.67
CA LEU A 51 5.93 9.69 3.49
C LEU A 51 4.69 10.56 3.71
N ILE A 52 4.76 11.49 4.65
CA ILE A 52 3.69 12.48 4.86
C ILE A 52 3.47 13.28 3.58
N ASN A 53 4.55 13.76 2.96
CA ASN A 53 4.46 14.52 1.72
C ASN A 53 3.98 13.65 0.55
N TYR A 54 4.52 12.45 0.43
CA TYR A 54 4.14 11.52 -0.64
C TYR A 54 2.66 11.20 -0.61
N ALA A 55 2.11 10.91 0.56
CA ALA A 55 0.69 10.56 0.73
C ALA A 55 -0.22 11.76 0.96
N SER A 56 0.33 12.98 0.96
CA SER A 56 -0.42 14.21 1.23
C SER A 56 -1.17 14.16 2.56
N LEU A 57 -0.54 13.59 3.58
CA LEU A 57 -1.16 13.43 4.88
C LEU A 57 -1.31 14.77 5.58
N SER A 58 -2.45 14.96 6.22
CA SER A 58 -2.74 16.07 7.10
C SER A 58 -3.07 15.53 8.48
N LYS A 59 -3.69 16.35 9.33
CA LYS A 59 -4.05 15.97 10.69
C LYS A 59 -4.99 14.77 10.72
N GLU A 60 -5.98 14.75 9.82
CA GLU A 60 -6.97 13.70 9.76
C GLU A 60 -6.58 12.66 8.72
N CYS A 61 -6.45 11.42 9.15
CA CYS A 61 -6.05 10.30 8.32
C CYS A 61 -7.03 9.14 8.46
N VAL A 62 -7.09 8.32 7.43
CA VAL A 62 -7.86 7.08 7.43
C VAL A 62 -6.88 5.91 7.36
N VAL A 63 -7.04 4.95 8.27
CA VAL A 63 -6.23 3.73 8.30
C VAL A 63 -7.12 2.55 7.94
N ILE A 64 -6.72 1.80 6.93
CA ILE A 64 -7.48 0.62 6.49
C ILE A 64 -6.57 -0.61 6.47
N GLY A 65 -7.18 -1.76 6.74
CA GLY A 65 -6.52 -3.04 6.56
C GLY A 65 -6.70 -3.54 5.14
N ALA A 66 -5.61 -3.84 4.47
CA ALA A 66 -5.61 -4.30 3.10
C ALA A 66 -4.87 -5.64 2.98
N ASN A 67 -5.44 -6.68 3.61
CA ASN A 67 -4.98 -8.07 3.62
C ASN A 67 -3.60 -8.25 4.29
N ASP A 68 -2.52 -7.89 3.61
CA ASP A 68 -1.14 -8.11 4.09
C ASP A 68 -0.48 -6.84 4.62
N ARG A 69 -1.21 -5.73 4.66
CA ARG A 69 -0.69 -4.43 5.09
C ARG A 69 -1.78 -3.53 5.64
N LEU A 70 -1.36 -2.50 6.33
CA LEU A 70 -2.22 -1.35 6.62
C LEU A 70 -1.89 -0.24 5.62
N GLU A 71 -2.90 0.48 5.20
CA GLU A 71 -2.74 1.68 4.38
C GLU A 71 -3.15 2.90 5.18
N ILE A 72 -2.37 3.95 5.06
CA ILE A 72 -2.66 5.24 5.70
C ILE A 72 -2.91 6.25 4.59
N TRP A 73 -4.11 6.80 4.58
CA TRP A 73 -4.57 7.75 3.58
C TRP A 73 -4.85 9.09 4.24
N SER A 74 -4.69 10.19 3.50
CA SER A 74 -5.33 11.43 3.91
C SER A 74 -6.85 11.26 3.83
N GLU A 75 -7.58 11.87 4.76
CA GLU A 75 -9.03 11.78 4.75
C GLU A 75 -9.63 12.29 3.44
N GLU A 76 -9.10 13.41 2.92
CA GLU A 76 -9.55 13.99 1.66
C GLU A 76 -9.39 13.03 0.48
N LEU A 77 -8.20 12.45 0.32
CA LEU A 77 -7.93 11.53 -0.77
C LEU A 77 -8.73 10.23 -0.63
N TRP A 78 -8.92 9.75 0.59
CA TRP A 78 -9.75 8.57 0.83
C TRP A 78 -11.20 8.83 0.43
N ASN A 79 -11.76 9.96 0.83
CA ASN A 79 -13.14 10.32 0.49
C ASN A 79 -13.31 10.46 -1.03
N ASN A 80 -12.36 11.09 -1.72
CA ASN A 80 -12.39 11.21 -3.17
C ASN A 80 -12.32 9.84 -3.85
N PHE A 81 -11.44 8.97 -3.37
CA PHE A 81 -11.34 7.60 -3.87
C PHE A 81 -12.64 6.83 -3.68
N PHE A 82 -13.20 6.89 -2.47
CA PHE A 82 -14.44 6.18 -2.15
C PHE A 82 -15.61 6.66 -3.01
N GLU A 83 -15.80 7.96 -3.13
CA GLU A 83 -16.87 8.56 -3.93
C GLU A 83 -16.73 8.20 -5.42
N SER A 84 -15.51 8.18 -5.93
CA SER A 84 -15.23 7.85 -7.33
C SER A 84 -15.52 6.40 -7.69
N ASN A 85 -15.49 5.49 -6.72
CA ASN A 85 -15.61 4.06 -6.93
C ASN A 85 -16.90 3.45 -6.38
N GLU A 86 -17.65 4.19 -5.57
CA GLU A 86 -18.83 3.69 -4.89
C GLU A 86 -19.87 3.09 -5.85
N ASP A 87 -20.15 3.79 -6.94
CA ASP A 87 -21.15 3.36 -7.92
C ASP A 87 -20.69 2.18 -8.78
N ASN A 88 -19.37 1.92 -8.81
CA ASN A 88 -18.78 0.90 -9.65
C ASN A 88 -18.37 -0.37 -8.90
N LEU A 89 -18.54 -0.40 -7.59
CA LEU A 89 -18.08 -1.52 -6.76
C LEU A 89 -18.69 -2.84 -7.17
N SER A 90 -20.00 -2.87 -7.44
CA SER A 90 -20.68 -4.07 -7.89
C SER A 90 -20.13 -4.59 -9.21
N ASP A 91 -19.90 -3.70 -10.16
CA ASP A 91 -19.33 -4.06 -11.47
C ASP A 91 -17.89 -4.55 -11.34
N ILE A 92 -17.10 -3.88 -10.50
CA ILE A 92 -15.72 -4.28 -10.23
C ILE A 92 -15.68 -5.67 -9.61
N ALA A 93 -16.50 -5.92 -8.60
CA ALA A 93 -16.57 -7.21 -7.93
C ALA A 93 -17.00 -8.31 -8.90
N GLU A 94 -18.02 -8.04 -9.72
CA GLU A 94 -18.48 -8.99 -10.71
C GLU A 94 -17.39 -9.34 -11.72
N ASN A 95 -16.65 -8.35 -12.21
CA ASN A 95 -15.55 -8.57 -13.14
C ASN A 95 -14.40 -9.37 -12.53
N LEU A 96 -14.07 -9.10 -11.26
CA LEU A 96 -12.98 -9.79 -10.57
C LEU A 96 -13.30 -11.26 -10.30
N PHE A 97 -14.57 -11.59 -10.04
CA PHE A 97 -14.99 -12.95 -9.70
C PHE A 97 -15.63 -13.68 -10.85
N LYS A 98 -15.53 -13.16 -12.06
CA LYS A 98 -16.20 -13.68 -13.26
C LYS A 98 -15.64 -15.02 -13.74
N ASP A 99 -14.36 -15.27 -13.60
CA ASP A 99 -13.66 -16.43 -14.18
C ASP A 99 -13.38 -17.53 -13.15
N ASN A 100 -14.45 -18.01 -12.47
CA ASN A 100 -14.38 -19.11 -11.50
C ASN A 100 -13.60 -18.80 -10.22
N LEU A 101 -13.32 -17.54 -9.94
CA LEU A 101 -12.70 -17.16 -8.67
C LEU A 101 -13.60 -17.47 -7.46
N TYR A 102 -14.89 -17.61 -7.68
CA TYR A 102 -15.82 -18.05 -6.63
C TYR A 102 -15.46 -19.40 -6.05
N GLU A 103 -14.92 -20.28 -6.86
CA GLU A 103 -14.57 -21.64 -6.45
C GLU A 103 -13.33 -21.66 -5.54
N THR A 104 -12.52 -20.60 -5.59
CA THR A 104 -11.31 -20.48 -4.79
C THR A 104 -11.51 -19.69 -3.51
N LEU A 105 -12.63 -19.02 -3.39
CA LEU A 105 -12.99 -18.29 -2.19
C LEU A 105 -13.78 -19.17 -1.23
#